data_b8c1a5b70c18a5a07e2acc6365744a76
#
_entry.id   b8c1a5b70c18a5a07e2acc6365744a76
#
_cell.length_a   1.000
_cell.length_b   1.000
_cell.length_c   1.000
_cell.angle_alpha   90.00
_cell.angle_beta   90.00
_cell.angle_gamma   90.00
#
_symmetry.space_group_name_H-M   'P 1'
#
loop_
_entity.id
_entity.type
_entity.pdbx_description
1 polymer ?
#
loop_
_entity_poly.entity_id
_entity_poly.type
_entity_poly.pdbx_seq_one_letter_code
_entity_poly.pdbx_strand_id
1 'polypeptide(L)'
;MSTAPLRPRPVPYGRPGHAPAPITRRVHDVALVFESGGMRGTYTAALVQVLLEAGLFLPWVGGISAGCTNTVNMVSRDLWRTREAFVGLTTDPRSGGWGSFLRRQGYFNSDHIYRHTSAPDETIPFDWPAFKNAETTVRIGSFRCDTGEEVYWGLEDVDELADLLPRCQASSSMPVLMPVVHIDGVPYLDGGLGPTGGFAIDAAAADGYRRMLVVSTRPAGYRKSEARCPGVYRQLFRRYPAVAEGIISRPSSYNRTMEELEAAQREGRVYLFQPDRMAIANGELRYDRVVGAYEAGLVQARRELPRILDFLGL
;
A
#
# COMPACT_ATOMS: atom_id res chain seq x y z
N MET A 1 14.72 -24.78 -27.52
CA MET A 1 14.61 -24.88 -26.07
C MET A 1 14.91 -23.50 -25.50
N SER A 2 13.87 -22.75 -25.16
CA SER A 2 14.02 -21.41 -24.57
C SER A 2 14.31 -21.57 -23.09
N THR A 3 15.52 -21.28 -22.64
CA THR A 3 15.88 -21.21 -21.23
C THR A 3 15.27 -19.94 -20.68
N ALA A 4 14.09 -20.05 -20.05
CA ALA A 4 13.56 -18.97 -19.23
C ALA A 4 14.60 -18.62 -18.15
N PRO A 5 14.90 -17.33 -17.91
CA PRO A 5 15.85 -16.94 -16.89
C PRO A 5 15.39 -17.48 -15.52
N LEU A 6 16.31 -18.14 -14.81
CA LEU A 6 16.09 -18.65 -13.46
C LEU A 6 15.62 -17.48 -12.58
N ARG A 7 14.38 -17.56 -12.11
CA ARG A 7 13.86 -16.58 -11.14
C ARG A 7 14.67 -16.69 -9.85
N PRO A 8 15.22 -15.59 -9.31
CA PRO A 8 15.92 -15.64 -8.04
C PRO A 8 14.99 -16.17 -6.96
N ARG A 9 15.48 -17.08 -6.13
CA ARG A 9 14.71 -17.59 -4.98
C ARG A 9 14.62 -16.49 -3.93
N PRO A 10 13.44 -16.30 -3.28
CA PRO A 10 13.34 -15.42 -2.11
C PRO A 10 14.39 -15.82 -1.08
N VAL A 11 15.03 -14.84 -0.46
CA VAL A 11 16.01 -15.09 0.61
C VAL A 11 15.24 -15.27 1.92
N PRO A 12 15.37 -16.40 2.64
CA PRO A 12 14.67 -16.61 3.90
C PRO A 12 15.06 -15.56 4.94
N TYR A 13 14.08 -15.13 5.71
CA TYR A 13 14.25 -14.23 6.86
C TYR A 13 15.06 -14.91 7.99
N GLY A 14 15.68 -14.08 8.84
CA GLY A 14 16.50 -14.56 9.94
C GLY A 14 17.96 -14.77 9.58
N ARG A 15 18.42 -14.29 8.41
CA ARG A 15 19.87 -14.22 8.15
C ARG A 15 20.49 -13.07 8.94
N PRO A 16 21.70 -13.24 9.46
CA PRO A 16 22.48 -12.16 10.07
C PRO A 16 22.54 -10.95 9.13
N GLY A 17 22.10 -9.77 9.57
CA GLY A 17 22.15 -8.53 8.79
C GLY A 17 20.81 -7.85 8.49
N HIS A 18 19.66 -8.42 8.88
CA HIS A 18 18.34 -7.80 8.72
C HIS A 18 17.86 -7.07 9.99
N ALA A 19 18.74 -6.31 10.63
CA ALA A 19 18.31 -5.38 11.67
C ALA A 19 17.47 -4.24 11.06
N PRO A 20 16.46 -3.73 11.79
CA PRO A 20 15.71 -2.55 11.35
C PRO A 20 16.62 -1.38 11.02
N ALA A 21 16.34 -0.66 9.94
CA ALA A 21 17.14 0.50 9.53
C ALA A 21 17.21 1.52 10.69
N PRO A 22 18.39 2.10 10.99
CA PRO A 22 18.55 2.99 12.14
C PRO A 22 17.78 4.30 11.95
N ILE A 23 17.32 4.91 13.06
CA ILE A 23 16.76 6.25 13.07
C ILE A 23 17.89 7.24 13.36
N THR A 24 18.16 8.14 12.43
CA THR A 24 19.16 9.20 12.58
C THR A 24 18.56 10.59 12.43
N ARG A 25 17.34 10.71 11.89
CA ARG A 25 16.62 11.96 11.66
C ARG A 25 15.16 11.79 12.07
N ARG A 26 14.66 12.70 12.89
CA ARG A 26 13.26 12.68 13.36
C ARG A 26 12.47 13.86 12.80
N VAL A 27 11.32 13.56 12.22
CA VAL A 27 10.29 14.52 11.81
C VAL A 27 9.21 14.53 12.89
N HIS A 28 8.56 15.69 13.11
CA HIS A 28 7.61 15.83 14.22
C HIS A 28 6.19 16.22 13.78
N ASP A 29 6.04 16.88 12.63
CA ASP A 29 4.80 17.55 12.22
C ASP A 29 4.29 17.13 10.82
N VAL A 30 4.89 16.13 10.20
CA VAL A 30 4.51 15.65 8.86
C VAL A 30 4.02 14.21 8.91
N ALA A 31 2.84 13.97 8.37
CA ALA A 31 2.32 12.63 8.14
C ALA A 31 2.83 12.07 6.79
N LEU A 32 3.14 10.79 6.74
CA LEU A 32 3.46 10.05 5.52
C LEU A 32 2.25 9.25 5.07
N VAL A 33 1.70 9.58 3.91
CA VAL A 33 0.49 8.96 3.36
C VAL A 33 0.80 8.21 2.08
N PHE A 34 0.49 6.92 2.02
CA PHE A 34 0.64 6.10 0.82
C PHE A 34 -0.68 5.84 0.12
N GLU A 35 -0.71 6.09 -1.20
CA GLU A 35 -1.86 5.78 -2.07
C GLU A 35 -2.04 4.27 -2.25
N SER A 36 -3.28 3.84 -2.45
CA SER A 36 -3.62 2.52 -2.97
C SER A 36 -3.09 2.32 -4.41
N GLY A 37 -2.81 1.07 -4.81
CA GLY A 37 -2.27 0.94 -6.17
C GLY A 37 -1.98 -0.47 -6.70
N GLY A 38 -2.21 -1.53 -5.94
CA GLY A 38 -1.80 -2.88 -6.31
C GLY A 38 -0.29 -2.92 -6.60
N MET A 39 0.13 -3.61 -7.64
CA MET A 39 1.57 -3.74 -7.98
C MET A 39 2.27 -2.41 -8.34
N ARG A 40 1.54 -1.32 -8.60
CA ARG A 40 2.16 0.01 -8.71
C ARG A 40 2.83 0.47 -7.42
N GLY A 41 2.41 -0.09 -6.27
CA GLY A 41 3.07 0.09 -4.98
C GLY A 41 4.55 -0.31 -4.96
N THR A 42 5.00 -1.11 -5.92
CA THR A 42 6.42 -1.43 -6.13
C THR A 42 7.26 -0.17 -6.34
N TYR A 43 6.76 0.77 -7.14
CA TYR A 43 7.45 2.04 -7.38
C TYR A 43 7.58 2.89 -6.11
N THR A 44 6.52 2.92 -5.33
CA THR A 44 6.48 3.68 -4.07
C THR A 44 7.22 2.99 -2.93
N ALA A 45 7.36 1.65 -2.97
CA ALA A 45 8.24 0.90 -2.07
C ALA A 45 9.72 1.32 -2.21
N ALA A 46 10.14 1.69 -3.43
CA ALA A 46 11.47 2.23 -3.64
C ALA A 46 11.70 3.57 -2.89
N LEU A 47 10.68 4.41 -2.78
CA LEU A 47 10.78 5.61 -1.92
C LEU A 47 10.89 5.21 -0.44
N VAL A 48 10.12 4.21 0.02
CA VAL A 48 10.25 3.70 1.41
C VAL A 48 11.70 3.29 1.69
N GLN A 49 12.33 2.54 0.79
CA GLN A 49 13.74 2.16 0.94
C GLN A 49 14.63 3.40 1.10
N VAL A 50 14.49 4.41 0.23
CA VAL A 50 15.32 5.62 0.26
C VAL A 50 15.12 6.43 1.55
N LEU A 51 13.87 6.53 2.05
CA LEU A 51 13.57 7.19 3.32
C LEU A 51 14.20 6.45 4.51
N LEU A 52 14.16 5.10 4.49
CA LEU A 52 14.78 4.27 5.52
C LEU A 52 16.31 4.34 5.46
N GLU A 53 16.93 4.30 4.26
CA GLU A 53 18.38 4.50 4.07
C GLU A 53 18.83 5.89 4.57
N ALA A 54 17.98 6.91 4.42
CA ALA A 54 18.22 8.25 4.96
C ALA A 54 18.00 8.35 6.48
N GLY A 55 17.64 7.27 7.16
CA GLY A 55 17.44 7.21 8.60
C GLY A 55 16.22 7.98 9.11
N LEU A 56 15.23 8.22 8.28
CA LEU A 56 14.06 9.02 8.63
C LEU A 56 13.11 8.27 9.58
N PHE A 57 12.63 8.99 10.58
CA PHE A 57 11.48 8.65 11.38
C PHE A 57 10.36 9.66 11.08
N LEU A 58 9.14 9.14 10.85
CA LEU A 58 7.94 9.95 10.71
C LEU A 58 6.94 9.57 11.81
N PRO A 59 6.32 10.58 12.47
CA PRO A 59 5.47 10.34 13.64
C PRO A 59 4.12 9.69 13.28
N TRP A 60 3.74 9.78 12.01
CA TRP A 60 2.50 9.21 11.49
C TRP A 60 2.73 8.61 10.10
N VAL A 61 2.29 7.38 9.89
CA VAL A 61 2.36 6.69 8.60
C VAL A 61 1.06 5.93 8.36
N GLY A 62 0.42 6.21 7.23
CA GLY A 62 -0.81 5.50 6.88
C GLY A 62 -0.95 5.23 5.39
N GLY A 63 -1.76 4.23 5.08
CA GLY A 63 -1.99 3.84 3.69
C GLY A 63 -3.07 2.79 3.51
N ILE A 64 -3.44 2.60 2.26
CA ILE A 64 -4.54 1.75 1.83
C ILE A 64 -4.03 0.78 0.76
N SER A 65 -4.41 -0.50 0.82
CA SER A 65 -4.04 -1.49 -0.19
C SER A 65 -2.51 -1.66 -0.31
N ALA A 66 -1.93 -1.44 -1.48
CA ALA A 66 -0.48 -1.38 -1.65
C ALA A 66 0.18 -0.34 -0.73
N GLY A 67 -0.52 0.75 -0.41
CA GLY A 67 -0.10 1.73 0.57
C GLY A 67 -0.03 1.16 1.99
N CYS A 68 -0.93 0.24 2.36
CA CYS A 68 -0.85 -0.50 3.62
C CYS A 68 0.45 -1.32 3.68
N THR A 69 0.81 -2.05 2.61
CA THR A 69 2.07 -2.79 2.54
C THR A 69 3.29 -1.87 2.72
N ASN A 70 3.30 -0.69 2.09
CA ASN A 70 4.35 0.30 2.27
C ASN A 70 4.37 0.88 3.69
N THR A 71 3.20 1.10 4.29
CA THR A 71 3.05 1.57 5.67
C THR A 71 3.71 0.60 6.66
N VAL A 72 3.34 -0.68 6.61
CA VAL A 72 3.88 -1.66 7.57
C VAL A 72 5.38 -1.89 7.38
N ASN A 73 5.89 -1.81 6.14
CA ASN A 73 7.32 -1.91 5.86
C ASN A 73 8.10 -0.66 6.30
N MET A 74 7.53 0.55 6.13
CA MET A 74 8.14 1.79 6.63
C MET A 74 8.25 1.77 8.16
N VAL A 75 7.21 1.30 8.84
CA VAL A 75 7.13 1.27 10.31
C VAL A 75 8.01 0.18 10.91
N SER A 76 8.04 -1.03 10.34
CA SER A 76 8.96 -2.10 10.76
C SER A 76 10.41 -1.84 10.35
N ARG A 77 10.66 -0.84 9.50
CA ARG A 77 12.00 -0.40 9.05
C ARG A 77 12.80 -1.50 8.36
N ASP A 78 12.13 -2.43 7.71
CA ASP A 78 12.73 -3.58 7.03
C ASP A 78 13.05 -3.25 5.57
N LEU A 79 14.30 -2.92 5.29
CA LEU A 79 14.82 -2.59 3.95
C LEU A 79 14.64 -3.74 2.95
N TRP A 80 14.86 -4.98 3.40
CA TRP A 80 14.75 -6.14 2.53
C TRP A 80 13.29 -6.42 2.19
N ARG A 81 12.42 -6.45 3.20
CA ARG A 81 10.99 -6.73 3.02
C ARG A 81 10.30 -5.65 2.19
N THR A 82 10.73 -4.40 2.28
CA THR A 82 10.24 -3.29 1.47
C THR A 82 10.27 -3.62 -0.04
N ARG A 83 11.32 -4.30 -0.51
CA ARG A 83 11.41 -4.77 -1.90
C ARG A 83 10.67 -6.08 -2.10
N GLU A 84 10.90 -7.06 -1.25
CA GLU A 84 10.43 -8.43 -1.47
C GLU A 84 8.91 -8.57 -1.31
N ALA A 85 8.26 -7.71 -0.55
CA ALA A 85 6.79 -7.65 -0.44
C ALA A 85 6.08 -7.34 -1.78
N PHE A 86 6.80 -6.85 -2.79
CA PHE A 86 6.29 -6.64 -4.15
C PHE A 86 7.07 -7.47 -5.17
N VAL A 87 8.38 -7.31 -5.23
CA VAL A 87 9.22 -8.00 -6.23
C VAL A 87 9.30 -9.48 -5.95
N GLY A 88 9.54 -9.88 -4.70
CA GLY A 88 9.62 -11.28 -4.28
C GLY A 88 8.34 -12.06 -4.53
N LEU A 89 7.17 -11.44 -4.32
CA LEU A 89 5.87 -12.07 -4.58
C LEU A 89 5.72 -12.53 -6.03
N THR A 90 6.35 -11.87 -7.00
CA THR A 90 6.27 -12.27 -8.42
C THR A 90 7.03 -13.55 -8.73
N THR A 91 7.88 -14.01 -7.82
CA THR A 91 8.64 -15.27 -7.97
C THR A 91 7.88 -16.49 -7.47
N ASP A 92 6.82 -16.29 -6.67
CA ASP A 92 5.96 -17.37 -6.19
C ASP A 92 4.70 -17.49 -7.04
N PRO A 93 4.53 -18.57 -7.81
CA PRO A 93 3.36 -18.78 -8.67
C PRO A 93 2.04 -18.91 -7.90
N ARG A 94 2.10 -19.10 -6.57
CA ARG A 94 0.91 -19.15 -5.69
C ARG A 94 0.39 -17.76 -5.35
N SER A 95 1.19 -16.71 -5.56
CA SER A 95 0.82 -15.32 -5.23
C SER A 95 -0.33 -14.77 -6.07
N GLY A 96 -0.62 -15.33 -7.27
CA GLY A 96 -1.74 -14.86 -8.06
C GLY A 96 -1.71 -15.25 -9.53
N GLY A 97 -2.56 -14.57 -10.29
CA GLY A 97 -2.76 -14.75 -11.72
C GLY A 97 -4.12 -15.36 -12.07
N TRP A 98 -4.38 -15.53 -13.35
CA TRP A 98 -5.67 -16.06 -13.84
C TRP A 98 -5.99 -17.47 -13.32
N GLY A 99 -4.96 -18.30 -13.08
CA GLY A 99 -5.15 -19.63 -12.48
C GLY A 99 -5.67 -19.55 -11.04
N SER A 100 -5.20 -18.60 -10.25
CA SER A 100 -5.70 -18.34 -8.89
C SER A 100 -7.14 -17.82 -8.92
N PHE A 101 -7.43 -16.89 -9.84
CA PHE A 101 -8.78 -16.37 -10.03
C PHE A 101 -9.80 -17.46 -10.38
N LEU A 102 -9.46 -18.37 -11.31
CA LEU A 102 -10.32 -19.49 -11.68
C LEU A 102 -10.55 -20.47 -10.53
N ARG A 103 -9.59 -20.62 -9.60
CA ARG A 103 -9.76 -21.40 -8.36
C ARG A 103 -10.52 -20.66 -7.26
N ARG A 104 -11.08 -19.48 -7.55
CA ARG A 104 -11.80 -18.60 -6.60
C ARG A 104 -10.95 -18.09 -5.43
N GLN A 105 -9.63 -18.07 -5.59
CA GLN A 105 -8.67 -17.52 -4.61
C GLN A 105 -8.42 -16.00 -4.81
N GLY A 106 -9.05 -15.42 -5.84
CA GLY A 106 -8.80 -14.06 -6.28
C GLY A 106 -7.69 -13.97 -7.34
N TYR A 107 -7.61 -12.84 -8.05
CA TYR A 107 -6.51 -12.58 -8.99
C TYR A 107 -5.17 -12.52 -8.26
N PHE A 108 -5.11 -11.83 -7.13
CA PHE A 108 -4.07 -12.04 -6.13
C PHE A 108 -4.62 -13.00 -5.09
N ASN A 109 -3.87 -14.06 -4.79
CA ASN A 109 -4.19 -14.99 -3.74
C ASN A 109 -3.84 -14.35 -2.38
N SER A 110 -4.71 -13.45 -1.92
CA SER A 110 -4.47 -12.64 -0.73
C SER A 110 -4.30 -13.49 0.54
N ASP A 111 -4.99 -14.62 0.63
CA ASP A 111 -4.81 -15.56 1.74
C ASP A 111 -3.37 -16.07 1.79
N HIS A 112 -2.86 -16.57 0.66
CA HIS A 112 -1.46 -16.99 0.57
C HIS A 112 -0.48 -15.84 0.84
N ILE A 113 -0.68 -14.67 0.20
CA ILE A 113 0.21 -13.52 0.31
C ILE A 113 0.34 -13.03 1.75
N TYR A 114 -0.76 -12.93 2.48
CA TYR A 114 -0.73 -12.37 3.83
C TYR A 114 -0.52 -13.43 4.91
N ARG A 115 -1.15 -14.61 4.80
CA ARG A 115 -1.13 -15.62 5.86
C ARG A 115 -0.04 -16.68 5.73
N HIS A 116 0.52 -16.85 4.51
CA HIS A 116 1.47 -17.92 4.20
C HIS A 116 2.79 -17.42 3.60
N THR A 117 3.17 -16.16 3.88
CA THR A 117 4.48 -15.63 3.50
C THR A 117 5.12 -14.80 4.61
N SER A 118 4.35 -14.41 5.65
CA SER A 118 4.76 -13.39 6.61
C SER A 118 5.12 -13.91 7.99
N ALA A 119 4.92 -15.21 8.30
CA ALA A 119 5.37 -15.82 9.55
C ALA A 119 6.92 -15.92 9.59
N PRO A 120 7.55 -16.06 10.76
CA PRO A 120 9.01 -16.03 10.91
C PRO A 120 9.79 -17.06 10.08
N ASP A 121 9.18 -18.20 9.75
CA ASP A 121 9.74 -19.30 8.97
C ASP A 121 9.28 -19.31 7.51
N GLU A 122 8.52 -18.33 7.11
CA GLU A 122 7.95 -18.18 5.76
C GLU A 122 8.89 -17.41 4.82
N THR A 123 8.44 -17.21 3.56
CA THR A 123 9.28 -16.69 2.47
C THR A 123 9.56 -15.19 2.53
N ILE A 124 8.66 -14.39 3.12
CA ILE A 124 8.76 -12.93 3.24
C ILE A 124 8.30 -12.52 4.66
N PRO A 125 9.00 -13.01 5.69
CA PRO A 125 8.56 -12.85 7.06
C PRO A 125 8.53 -11.40 7.50
N PHE A 126 7.68 -11.10 8.47
CA PHE A 126 7.43 -9.76 8.98
C PHE A 126 8.08 -9.58 10.35
N ASP A 127 8.84 -8.50 10.52
CA ASP A 127 9.41 -8.14 11.82
C ASP A 127 8.32 -7.51 12.71
N TRP A 128 7.54 -8.40 13.33
CA TRP A 128 6.48 -8.02 14.25
C TRP A 128 6.98 -7.21 15.46
N PRO A 129 8.06 -7.61 16.16
CA PRO A 129 8.59 -6.82 17.26
C PRO A 129 8.97 -5.40 16.86
N ALA A 130 9.65 -5.21 15.74
CA ALA A 130 10.00 -3.87 15.26
C ALA A 130 8.75 -3.02 14.93
N PHE A 131 7.72 -3.62 14.35
CA PHE A 131 6.46 -2.95 14.04
C PHE A 131 5.67 -2.61 15.31
N LYS A 132 5.44 -3.57 16.22
CA LYS A 132 4.59 -3.37 17.41
C LYS A 132 5.18 -2.36 18.39
N ASN A 133 6.52 -2.29 18.49
CA ASN A 133 7.22 -1.37 19.39
C ASN A 133 7.55 0.00 18.74
N ALA A 134 7.04 0.27 17.52
CA ALA A 134 7.29 1.55 16.88
C ALA A 134 6.57 2.70 17.60
N GLU A 135 7.25 3.85 17.66
CA GLU A 135 6.68 5.09 18.21
C GLU A 135 5.73 5.81 17.21
N THR A 136 5.63 5.31 15.99
CA THR A 136 4.86 5.90 14.90
C THR A 136 3.37 5.59 15.06
N THR A 137 2.51 6.60 14.92
CA THR A 137 1.06 6.38 14.74
C THR A 137 0.82 5.73 13.39
N VAL A 138 0.12 4.59 13.38
CA VAL A 138 -0.16 3.81 12.17
C VAL A 138 -1.64 3.91 11.81
N ARG A 139 -1.96 4.04 10.52
CA ARG A 139 -3.35 3.94 10.03
C ARG A 139 -3.41 3.07 8.79
N ILE A 140 -4.08 1.93 8.90
CA ILE A 140 -4.35 0.98 7.81
C ILE A 140 -5.81 1.11 7.43
N GLY A 141 -6.08 1.65 6.23
CA GLY A 141 -7.44 1.92 5.79
C GLY A 141 -8.10 0.75 5.06
N SER A 142 -9.39 0.52 5.33
CA SER A 142 -10.24 -0.45 4.65
C SER A 142 -11.66 0.06 4.50
N PHE A 143 -12.46 -0.60 3.65
CA PHE A 143 -13.85 -0.24 3.39
C PHE A 143 -14.79 -1.30 3.96
N ARG A 144 -15.69 -0.89 4.83
CA ARG A 144 -16.70 -1.75 5.43
C ARG A 144 -17.86 -1.96 4.47
N CYS A 145 -18.07 -3.23 4.05
CA CYS A 145 -19.00 -3.53 2.95
C CYS A 145 -20.48 -3.34 3.31
N ASP A 146 -20.83 -3.55 4.58
CA ASP A 146 -22.21 -3.48 5.07
C ASP A 146 -22.71 -2.03 5.27
N THR A 147 -21.84 -1.14 5.74
CA THR A 147 -22.19 0.27 6.04
C THR A 147 -21.68 1.26 4.99
N GLY A 148 -20.59 0.94 4.29
CA GLY A 148 -19.91 1.87 3.38
C GLY A 148 -18.94 2.81 4.10
N GLU A 149 -18.68 2.59 5.38
CA GLU A 149 -17.72 3.37 6.15
C GLU A 149 -16.29 3.00 5.79
N GLU A 150 -15.42 4.00 5.71
CA GLU A 150 -13.98 3.81 5.71
C GLU A 150 -13.52 3.66 7.17
N VAL A 151 -12.77 2.60 7.45
CA VAL A 151 -12.24 2.32 8.79
C VAL A 151 -10.72 2.31 8.74
N TYR A 152 -10.10 2.71 9.84
CA TYR A 152 -8.65 2.74 10.00
C TYR A 152 -8.25 1.99 11.25
N TRP A 153 -7.30 1.06 11.10
CA TRP A 153 -6.71 0.33 12.21
C TRP A 153 -5.29 0.84 12.48
N GLY A 154 -4.96 0.94 13.77
CA GLY A 154 -3.66 1.33 14.26
C GLY A 154 -2.94 0.22 15.02
N LEU A 155 -1.83 0.56 15.70
CA LEU A 155 -1.11 -0.36 16.59
C LEU A 155 -1.95 -0.77 17.80
N GLU A 156 -2.91 0.07 18.19
CA GLU A 156 -3.85 -0.16 19.27
C GLU A 156 -4.86 -1.27 18.98
N ASP A 157 -5.09 -1.59 17.70
CA ASP A 157 -6.09 -2.58 17.26
C ASP A 157 -5.49 -3.97 16.98
N VAL A 158 -4.19 -4.16 17.23
CA VAL A 158 -3.48 -5.40 16.92
C VAL A 158 -2.55 -5.78 18.07
N ASP A 159 -2.73 -6.95 18.65
CA ASP A 159 -1.91 -7.45 19.75
C ASP A 159 -0.86 -8.46 19.29
N GLU A 160 -1.11 -9.13 18.17
CA GLU A 160 -0.20 -10.09 17.58
C GLU A 160 -0.20 -10.00 16.04
N LEU A 161 0.77 -10.64 15.40
CA LEU A 161 0.87 -10.67 13.94
C LEU A 161 -0.39 -11.23 13.28
N ALA A 162 -1.05 -12.20 13.92
CA ALA A 162 -2.29 -12.80 13.43
C ALA A 162 -3.45 -11.80 13.35
N ASP A 163 -3.43 -10.71 14.13
CA ASP A 163 -4.42 -9.64 14.05
C ASP A 163 -4.12 -8.66 12.90
N LEU A 164 -2.83 -8.40 12.66
CA LEU A 164 -2.40 -7.48 11.60
C LEU A 164 -2.68 -8.02 10.21
N LEU A 165 -2.38 -9.31 9.97
CA LEU A 165 -2.45 -9.90 8.64
C LEU A 165 -3.85 -9.85 8.00
N PRO A 166 -4.96 -10.18 8.69
CA PRO A 166 -6.31 -10.03 8.14
C PRO A 166 -6.66 -8.56 7.82
N ARG A 167 -6.15 -7.59 8.59
CA ARG A 167 -6.38 -6.16 8.36
C ARG A 167 -5.65 -5.68 7.10
N CYS A 168 -4.40 -6.08 6.90
CA CYS A 168 -3.68 -5.84 5.66
C CYS A 168 -4.34 -6.52 4.46
N GLN A 169 -4.83 -7.75 4.64
CA GLN A 169 -5.58 -8.48 3.63
C GLN A 169 -6.88 -7.74 3.25
N ALA A 170 -7.66 -7.28 4.23
CA ALA A 170 -8.89 -6.51 4.02
C ALA A 170 -8.61 -5.20 3.27
N SER A 171 -7.61 -4.43 3.74
CA SER A 171 -7.15 -3.20 3.09
C SER A 171 -6.82 -3.37 1.60
N SER A 172 -6.39 -4.57 1.20
CA SER A 172 -5.90 -4.88 -0.15
C SER A 172 -6.86 -5.72 -0.99
N SER A 173 -8.02 -6.11 -0.45
CA SER A 173 -8.98 -6.96 -1.16
C SER A 173 -9.80 -6.18 -2.18
N MET A 174 -9.30 -6.14 -3.42
CA MET A 174 -9.95 -5.42 -4.52
C MET A 174 -11.30 -6.04 -4.89
N PRO A 175 -12.38 -5.21 -4.98
CA PRO A 175 -13.70 -5.71 -5.38
C PRO A 175 -13.64 -6.40 -6.75
N VAL A 176 -14.48 -7.42 -6.94
CA VAL A 176 -14.56 -8.28 -8.13
C VAL A 176 -13.37 -9.23 -8.27
N LEU A 177 -12.15 -8.76 -8.02
CA LEU A 177 -10.92 -9.52 -8.25
C LEU A 177 -10.49 -10.37 -7.05
N MET A 178 -10.96 -10.04 -5.86
CA MET A 178 -10.54 -10.71 -4.62
C MET A 178 -11.76 -10.94 -3.70
N PRO A 179 -11.70 -11.94 -2.82
CA PRO A 179 -12.82 -12.23 -1.91
C PRO A 179 -12.99 -11.12 -0.86
N VAL A 180 -14.23 -11.01 -0.34
CA VAL A 180 -14.53 -10.22 0.86
C VAL A 180 -13.83 -10.85 2.06
N VAL A 181 -13.13 -10.04 2.85
CA VAL A 181 -12.45 -10.46 4.08
C VAL A 181 -13.39 -10.20 5.26
N HIS A 182 -13.52 -11.18 6.15
CA HIS A 182 -14.31 -11.02 7.37
C HIS A 182 -13.36 -10.96 8.58
N ILE A 183 -13.52 -9.91 9.38
CA ILE A 183 -12.82 -9.73 10.65
C ILE A 183 -13.92 -9.56 11.70
N ASP A 184 -13.95 -10.45 12.69
CA ASP A 184 -14.99 -10.50 13.74
C ASP A 184 -16.44 -10.48 13.19
N GLY A 185 -16.64 -11.18 12.06
CA GLY A 185 -17.94 -11.25 11.38
C GLY A 185 -18.27 -10.04 10.51
N VAL A 186 -17.51 -8.97 10.54
CA VAL A 186 -17.72 -7.75 9.73
C VAL A 186 -17.02 -7.91 8.37
N PRO A 187 -17.73 -7.63 7.24
CA PRO A 187 -17.19 -7.78 5.89
C PRO A 187 -16.41 -6.54 5.44
N TYR A 188 -15.20 -6.74 4.90
CA TYR A 188 -14.31 -5.67 4.42
C TYR A 188 -13.81 -5.92 2.99
N LEU A 189 -13.53 -4.82 2.29
CA LEU A 189 -12.83 -4.75 1.02
C LEU A 189 -11.81 -3.59 1.03
N ASP A 190 -11.07 -3.44 -0.09
CA ASP A 190 -10.03 -2.42 -0.30
C ASP A 190 -10.56 -1.01 0.04
N GLY A 191 -9.84 -0.30 0.91
CA GLY A 191 -10.18 1.05 1.34
C GLY A 191 -10.19 2.09 0.22
N GLY A 192 -9.66 1.77 -0.96
CA GLY A 192 -9.76 2.61 -2.14
C GLY A 192 -11.20 2.83 -2.65
N LEU A 193 -12.21 2.20 -2.03
CA LEU A 193 -13.63 2.48 -2.25
C LEU A 193 -14.15 3.66 -1.42
N GLY A 194 -13.38 4.10 -0.43
CA GLY A 194 -13.73 5.19 0.46
C GLY A 194 -13.75 6.57 -0.22
N PRO A 195 -14.12 7.61 0.55
CA PRO A 195 -14.37 8.96 0.04
C PRO A 195 -13.14 9.66 -0.53
N THR A 196 -11.93 9.22 -0.15
CA THR A 196 -10.66 9.75 -0.65
C THR A 196 -10.18 9.07 -1.94
N GLY A 197 -10.86 7.99 -2.37
CA GLY A 197 -10.49 7.21 -3.54
C GLY A 197 -9.16 6.45 -3.42
N GLY A 198 -8.64 6.31 -2.18
CA GLY A 198 -7.47 5.47 -1.87
C GLY A 198 -6.29 6.16 -1.20
N PHE A 199 -6.52 7.31 -0.53
CA PHE A 199 -5.52 8.02 0.28
C PHE A 199 -5.98 8.13 1.73
N ALA A 200 -5.12 7.88 2.69
CA ALA A 200 -5.44 7.99 4.13
C ALA A 200 -5.29 9.44 4.65
N ILE A 201 -5.63 10.45 3.83
CA ILE A 201 -5.44 11.86 4.19
C ILE A 201 -6.42 12.35 5.24
N ASP A 202 -7.66 11.85 5.21
CA ASP A 202 -8.68 12.21 6.20
C ASP A 202 -8.32 11.68 7.59
N ALA A 203 -7.72 10.47 7.66
CA ALA A 203 -7.20 9.92 8.90
C ALA A 203 -6.04 10.76 9.45
N ALA A 204 -5.09 11.16 8.58
CA ALA A 204 -4.00 12.04 8.99
C ALA A 204 -4.51 13.40 9.50
N ALA A 205 -5.49 13.98 8.83
CA ALA A 205 -6.11 15.24 9.25
C ALA A 205 -6.89 15.09 10.57
N ALA A 206 -7.60 13.98 10.79
CA ALA A 206 -8.30 13.66 12.02
C ALA A 206 -7.33 13.48 13.20
N ASP A 207 -6.16 12.88 12.97
CA ASP A 207 -5.09 12.74 13.96
C ASP A 207 -4.27 14.05 14.14
N GLY A 208 -4.70 15.17 13.52
CA GLY A 208 -4.16 16.53 13.74
C GLY A 208 -3.05 16.98 12.79
N TYR A 209 -2.67 16.15 11.80
CA TYR A 209 -1.61 16.51 10.87
C TYR A 209 -2.11 17.45 9.77
N ARG A 210 -1.42 18.57 9.61
CA ARG A 210 -1.70 19.62 8.60
C ARG A 210 -0.72 19.59 7.44
N ARG A 211 0.45 18.98 7.65
CA ARG A 211 1.51 18.80 6.63
C ARG A 211 1.66 17.32 6.32
N MET A 212 1.75 16.99 5.03
CA MET A 212 1.78 15.59 4.58
C MET A 212 2.79 15.38 3.45
N LEU A 213 3.60 14.34 3.57
CA LEU A 213 4.30 13.73 2.44
C LEU A 213 3.36 12.67 1.86
N VAL A 214 2.76 12.96 0.71
CA VAL A 214 1.81 12.07 0.04
C VAL A 214 2.49 11.36 -1.12
N VAL A 215 2.41 10.05 -1.14
CA VAL A 215 3.10 9.17 -2.09
C VAL A 215 2.07 8.53 -3.01
N SER A 216 1.97 9.07 -4.22
CA SER A 216 1.02 8.60 -5.23
C SER A 216 1.61 7.46 -6.08
N THR A 217 0.75 6.59 -6.58
CA THR A 217 1.05 5.52 -7.54
C THR A 217 0.75 5.91 -8.99
N ARG A 218 0.41 7.20 -9.22
CA ARG A 218 0.06 7.73 -10.54
C ARG A 218 0.89 8.95 -10.88
N PRO A 219 1.27 9.11 -12.16
CA PRO A 219 2.00 10.29 -12.62
C PRO A 219 1.16 11.57 -12.45
N ALA A 220 1.84 12.71 -12.44
CA ALA A 220 1.20 14.01 -12.41
C ALA A 220 0.17 14.18 -13.54
N GLY A 221 -0.93 14.86 -13.24
CA GLY A 221 -2.02 15.11 -14.19
C GLY A 221 -2.93 13.90 -14.48
N TYR A 222 -2.66 12.72 -13.89
CA TYR A 222 -3.55 11.58 -14.06
C TYR A 222 -4.92 11.86 -13.41
N ARG A 223 -5.98 11.46 -14.13
CA ARG A 223 -7.37 11.46 -13.62
C ARG A 223 -8.04 10.14 -13.97
N LYS A 224 -8.87 9.63 -13.08
CA LYS A 224 -9.67 8.42 -13.33
C LYS A 224 -10.87 8.76 -14.21
N SER A 225 -11.14 7.92 -15.20
CA SER A 225 -12.37 7.98 -16.00
C SER A 225 -13.56 7.47 -15.19
N GLU A 226 -14.75 7.96 -15.49
CA GLU A 226 -16.00 7.51 -14.86
C GLU A 226 -16.19 6.00 -14.94
N ALA A 227 -16.92 5.46 -13.96
CA ALA A 227 -17.22 4.03 -13.90
C ALA A 227 -18.16 3.64 -15.06
N ARG A 228 -17.75 2.63 -15.82
CA ARG A 228 -18.58 2.08 -16.90
C ARG A 228 -19.61 1.11 -16.32
N CYS A 229 -20.82 1.10 -16.89
CA CYS A 229 -21.88 0.15 -16.57
C CYS A 229 -22.25 0.08 -15.05
N PRO A 230 -22.67 1.19 -14.40
CA PRO A 230 -23.00 1.20 -12.96
C PRO A 230 -24.02 0.15 -12.54
N GLY A 231 -25.00 -0.17 -13.40
CA GLY A 231 -26.01 -1.18 -13.15
C GLY A 231 -25.43 -2.59 -12.94
N VAL A 232 -24.30 -2.91 -13.60
CA VAL A 232 -23.63 -4.21 -13.42
C VAL A 232 -23.05 -4.31 -12.01
N TYR A 233 -22.46 -3.26 -11.49
CA TYR A 233 -21.92 -3.25 -10.12
C TYR A 233 -23.03 -3.34 -9.08
N ARG A 234 -24.15 -2.62 -9.26
CA ARG A 234 -25.31 -2.73 -8.37
C ARG A 234 -25.91 -4.15 -8.36
N GLN A 235 -25.96 -4.81 -9.48
CA GLN A 235 -26.42 -6.21 -9.57
C GLN A 235 -25.43 -7.19 -8.92
N LEU A 236 -24.13 -7.01 -9.16
CA LEU A 236 -23.09 -7.89 -8.64
C LEU A 236 -22.99 -7.79 -7.10
N PHE A 237 -23.08 -6.58 -6.58
CA PHE A 237 -22.96 -6.29 -5.15
C PHE A 237 -24.31 -6.03 -4.46
N ARG A 238 -25.39 -6.65 -4.95
CA ARG A 238 -26.74 -6.49 -4.34
C ARG A 238 -26.79 -6.83 -2.85
N ARG A 239 -25.88 -7.68 -2.35
CA ARG A 239 -25.73 -8.00 -0.92
C ARG A 239 -25.03 -6.89 -0.15
N TYR A 240 -24.20 -6.14 -0.81
CA TYR A 240 -23.43 -5.01 -0.26
C TYR A 240 -23.55 -3.77 -1.15
N PRO A 241 -24.71 -3.09 -1.15
CA PRO A 241 -24.96 -1.95 -2.04
C PRO A 241 -23.94 -0.82 -1.90
N ALA A 242 -23.40 -0.61 -0.69
CA ALA A 242 -22.36 0.37 -0.43
C ALA A 242 -21.09 0.12 -1.25
N VAL A 243 -20.73 -1.14 -1.50
CA VAL A 243 -19.59 -1.52 -2.34
C VAL A 243 -19.83 -1.09 -3.80
N ALA A 244 -21.04 -1.31 -4.32
CA ALA A 244 -21.39 -0.86 -5.68
C ALA A 244 -21.25 0.65 -5.83
N GLU A 245 -21.80 1.42 -4.88
CA GLU A 245 -21.71 2.89 -4.90
C GLU A 245 -20.27 3.37 -4.70
N GLY A 246 -19.48 2.71 -3.85
CA GLY A 246 -18.05 2.97 -3.70
C GLY A 246 -17.26 2.77 -5.00
N ILE A 247 -17.55 1.71 -5.77
CA ILE A 247 -16.93 1.48 -7.09
C ILE A 247 -17.33 2.59 -8.07
N ILE A 248 -18.60 2.97 -8.08
CA ILE A 248 -19.16 3.96 -9.01
C ILE A 248 -18.61 5.37 -8.71
N SER A 249 -18.52 5.74 -7.43
CA SER A 249 -18.05 7.07 -6.99
C SER A 249 -16.53 7.20 -6.94
N ARG A 250 -15.79 6.09 -6.90
CA ARG A 250 -14.32 6.10 -6.79
C ARG A 250 -13.60 7.03 -7.76
N PRO A 251 -13.96 7.13 -9.05
CA PRO A 251 -13.29 8.05 -9.96
C PRO A 251 -13.43 9.50 -9.56
N SER A 252 -14.64 9.94 -9.22
CA SER A 252 -14.90 11.33 -8.81
C SER A 252 -14.24 11.63 -7.45
N SER A 253 -14.32 10.71 -6.49
CA SER A 253 -13.64 10.83 -5.19
C SER A 253 -12.12 10.99 -5.36
N TYR A 254 -11.49 10.11 -6.14
CA TYR A 254 -10.07 10.19 -6.45
C TYR A 254 -9.67 11.51 -7.10
N ASN A 255 -10.42 11.94 -8.12
CA ASN A 255 -10.10 13.16 -8.86
C ASN A 255 -10.21 14.40 -7.98
N ARG A 256 -11.24 14.48 -7.13
CA ARG A 256 -11.42 15.55 -6.14
C ARG A 256 -10.24 15.57 -5.15
N THR A 257 -9.89 14.42 -4.59
CA THR A 257 -8.74 14.30 -3.67
C THR A 257 -7.44 14.77 -4.33
N MET A 258 -7.21 14.42 -5.60
CA MET A 258 -6.03 14.89 -6.31
C MET A 258 -6.02 16.41 -6.50
N GLU A 259 -7.17 17.03 -6.79
CA GLU A 259 -7.28 18.49 -6.88
C GLU A 259 -6.98 19.16 -5.54
N GLU A 260 -7.49 18.63 -4.45
CA GLU A 260 -7.22 19.10 -3.08
C GLU A 260 -5.74 18.97 -2.71
N LEU A 261 -5.10 17.84 -3.04
CA LEU A 261 -3.67 17.61 -2.80
C LEU A 261 -2.79 18.53 -3.63
N GLU A 262 -3.12 18.74 -4.90
CA GLU A 262 -2.40 19.68 -5.78
C GLU A 262 -2.55 21.13 -5.31
N ALA A 263 -3.71 21.52 -4.76
CA ALA A 263 -3.91 22.81 -4.12
C ALA A 263 -3.04 22.94 -2.85
N ALA A 264 -3.10 21.95 -1.98
CA ALA A 264 -2.30 21.93 -0.75
C ALA A 264 -0.78 21.92 -1.01
N GLN A 265 -0.34 21.31 -2.12
CA GLN A 265 1.06 21.37 -2.56
C GLN A 265 1.46 22.79 -2.96
N ARG A 266 0.61 23.51 -3.70
CA ARG A 266 0.87 24.94 -4.03
C ARG A 266 0.98 25.83 -2.81
N GLU A 267 0.28 25.48 -1.73
CA GLU A 267 0.31 26.16 -0.44
C GLU A 267 1.50 25.72 0.46
N GLY A 268 2.33 24.78 0.01
CA GLY A 268 3.46 24.26 0.78
C GLY A 268 3.08 23.32 1.93
N ARG A 269 1.81 22.91 2.04
CA ARG A 269 1.34 21.97 3.09
C ARG A 269 1.53 20.50 2.71
N VAL A 270 1.65 20.21 1.44
CA VAL A 270 1.84 18.84 0.93
C VAL A 270 3.07 18.78 0.04
N TYR A 271 3.90 17.76 0.22
CA TYR A 271 4.82 17.29 -0.81
C TYR A 271 4.20 16.09 -1.49
N LEU A 272 3.90 16.19 -2.78
CA LEU A 272 3.26 15.12 -3.53
C LEU A 272 4.31 14.40 -4.40
N PHE A 273 4.77 13.24 -3.91
CA PHE A 273 5.63 12.36 -4.70
C PHE A 273 4.77 11.60 -5.72
N GLN A 274 4.99 11.86 -6.99
CA GLN A 274 4.26 11.22 -8.10
C GLN A 274 5.26 10.58 -9.05
N PRO A 275 5.06 9.32 -9.50
CA PRO A 275 5.96 8.70 -10.47
C PRO A 275 6.17 9.55 -11.72
N ASP A 276 7.41 9.73 -12.15
CA ASP A 276 7.70 10.36 -13.46
C ASP A 276 6.96 9.62 -14.58
N ARG A 277 6.96 8.29 -14.50
CA ARG A 277 6.24 7.41 -15.41
C ARG A 277 5.85 6.13 -14.68
N MET A 278 4.61 5.69 -14.81
CA MET A 278 4.14 4.40 -14.31
C MET A 278 4.07 3.39 -15.46
N ALA A 279 5.06 2.50 -15.52
CA ALA A 279 5.22 1.52 -16.61
C ALA A 279 4.43 0.23 -16.39
N ILE A 280 3.87 0.01 -15.18
CA ILE A 280 3.16 -1.23 -14.83
C ILE A 280 1.71 -0.96 -14.44
N ALA A 281 0.87 -1.96 -14.66
CA ALA A 281 -0.52 -1.96 -14.19
C ALA A 281 -0.60 -2.42 -12.72
N ASN A 282 -1.78 -2.20 -12.08
CA ASN A 282 -2.02 -2.69 -10.71
C ASN A 282 -2.04 -4.22 -10.58
N GLY A 283 -2.26 -4.95 -11.67
CA GLY A 283 -2.23 -6.42 -11.73
C GLY A 283 -0.96 -7.00 -12.35
N GLU A 284 0.14 -6.25 -12.49
CA GLU A 284 1.37 -6.76 -13.10
C GLU A 284 2.04 -7.82 -12.23
N LEU A 285 2.37 -8.98 -12.82
CA LEU A 285 3.04 -10.09 -12.13
C LEU A 285 4.33 -10.53 -12.83
N ARG A 286 4.72 -9.88 -13.94
CA ARG A 286 5.98 -10.19 -14.62
C ARG A 286 7.16 -9.62 -13.85
N TYR A 287 8.03 -10.51 -13.41
CA TYR A 287 9.17 -10.18 -12.55
C TYR A 287 10.04 -9.03 -13.13
N ASP A 288 10.43 -9.13 -14.39
CA ASP A 288 11.27 -8.14 -15.07
C ASP A 288 10.66 -6.74 -15.07
N ARG A 289 9.33 -6.65 -15.28
CA ARG A 289 8.60 -5.36 -15.26
C ARG A 289 8.47 -4.79 -13.87
N VAL A 290 8.22 -5.65 -12.88
CA VAL A 290 8.10 -5.22 -11.48
C VAL A 290 9.44 -4.75 -10.95
N VAL A 291 10.55 -5.47 -11.26
CA VAL A 291 11.92 -5.02 -10.95
C VAL A 291 12.21 -3.69 -11.62
N GLY A 292 11.93 -3.54 -12.92
CA GLY A 292 12.18 -2.28 -13.63
C GLY A 292 11.39 -1.10 -13.05
N ALA A 293 10.17 -1.33 -12.56
CA ALA A 293 9.39 -0.30 -11.87
C ALA A 293 10.01 0.08 -10.51
N TYR A 294 10.52 -0.88 -9.75
CA TYR A 294 11.22 -0.63 -8.50
C TYR A 294 12.51 0.18 -8.71
N GLU A 295 13.32 -0.21 -9.68
CA GLU A 295 14.57 0.48 -10.02
C GLU A 295 14.31 1.92 -10.49
N ALA A 296 13.30 2.13 -11.34
CA ALA A 296 12.89 3.48 -11.74
C ALA A 296 12.45 4.33 -10.55
N GLY A 297 11.71 3.72 -9.60
CA GLY A 297 11.34 4.35 -8.34
C GLY A 297 12.55 4.75 -7.49
N LEU A 298 13.58 3.89 -7.39
CA LEU A 298 14.83 4.21 -6.67
C LEU A 298 15.55 5.41 -7.26
N VAL A 299 15.65 5.47 -8.59
CA VAL A 299 16.30 6.59 -9.30
C VAL A 299 15.56 7.89 -9.00
N GLN A 300 14.24 7.92 -9.10
CA GLN A 300 13.46 9.12 -8.80
C GLN A 300 13.53 9.47 -7.31
N ALA A 301 13.34 8.52 -6.42
CA ALA A 301 13.35 8.77 -4.98
C ALA A 301 14.69 9.39 -4.52
N ARG A 302 15.82 8.87 -5.01
CA ARG A 302 17.14 9.43 -4.71
C ARG A 302 17.32 10.83 -5.28
N ARG A 303 16.82 11.10 -6.48
CA ARG A 303 16.83 12.43 -7.10
C ARG A 303 16.00 13.45 -6.30
N GLU A 304 14.84 13.03 -5.78
CA GLU A 304 13.93 13.89 -5.05
C GLU A 304 14.22 14.00 -3.55
N LEU A 305 15.05 13.11 -3.00
CA LEU A 305 15.35 13.08 -1.57
C LEU A 305 15.76 14.45 -1.01
N PRO A 306 16.64 15.26 -1.65
CA PRO A 306 16.98 16.58 -1.12
C PRO A 306 15.77 17.50 -0.93
N ARG A 307 14.84 17.50 -1.89
CA ARG A 307 13.61 18.31 -1.81
C ARG A 307 12.63 17.78 -0.75
N ILE A 308 12.59 16.45 -0.59
CA ILE A 308 11.79 15.83 0.47
C ILE A 308 12.36 16.21 1.83
N LEU A 309 13.68 16.16 2.02
CA LEU A 309 14.33 16.59 3.27
C LEU A 309 14.06 18.07 3.58
N ASP A 310 14.19 18.94 2.60
CA ASP A 310 13.86 20.37 2.74
C ASP A 310 12.39 20.58 3.17
N PHE A 311 11.44 19.88 2.51
CA PHE A 311 10.03 19.90 2.92
C PHE A 311 9.84 19.40 4.35
N LEU A 312 10.60 18.40 4.80
CA LEU A 312 10.55 17.85 6.14
C LEU A 312 11.26 18.72 7.19
N GLY A 313 11.98 19.78 6.78
CA GLY A 313 12.74 20.66 7.66
C GLY A 313 14.08 20.07 8.14
N LEU A 314 14.73 19.24 7.31
CA LEU A 314 15.94 18.48 7.63
C LEU A 314 17.13 18.87 6.72
#